data_0fcd99380c6dd0c106d6255359db1ceb
#
_entry.id   0fcd99380c6dd0c106d6255359db1ceb
#
_cell.length_a   1.000
_cell.length_b   1.000
_cell.length_c   1.000
_cell.angle_alpha   90.00
_cell.angle_beta   90.00
_cell.angle_gamma   90.00
#
_symmetry.space_group_name_H-M   'P 1'
#
loop_
_entity.id
_entity.type
_entity.pdbx_description
1 polymer ?
#
loop_
_entity_poly.entity_id
_entity_poly.type
_entity_poly.pdbx_seq_one_letter_code
_entity_poly.pdbx_strand_id
1 'polypeptide(L)'
;MKYNVNRWAIVLAILVSLIMIGSAAWGAPDWRKSDSASRKSSNRADADGDGFSARIDCNDADASIYPGAPEIPNDGIDQDCNGTDLASGGSPDPDNGGGSGGSGPHAGLSYDAYPGNCLACHAEQAGEMMQTTHYQWLGDAPDMTNGVGKRQGKLTNAVNSYCINIEGDWPVCGSCHVGRGQRPDQAGSNPENVDCLMCHNDGYAAQRVRLRDGTMGVAQPDNSMVQNVHRPTRANCLACHAKAGGGDGVKRGDLSMATITNADRSFDVHMSTAGSNLACQTCHVFKDHKVIGKGSDLRPTDDLARGSEVNCLTCHTDKSSREGHDTAKINDHVARVACQTCHIPVYAKVATETYRDWRNHHDGSPADASALPGHPYSEKMADLIPAYRFWNRKSDNTLLGDNASRTYNGETDTWPTSTPLGDVTDGKLYPFKYKTAMQPKTRADNRLIALNTFEYLKASGNVNTAIAQGLSAMGYPTNETYDWVLTDTYGLLNHGINPASDALSCTDCHGRIDRMDLQGDLGYQLKADKSTVCSQCHGRKENKSFAVIHDKHVRDKKYDCSNCHSFSRPEKGLTMGASGDDD
;
A
#
# COMPACT_ATOMS: atom_id res chain seq x y z
N MET A 1 -24.60 -49.90 3.27
CA MET A 1 -25.27 -49.52 2.02
C MET A 1 -24.25 -48.76 1.18
N LYS A 2 -23.88 -49.37 0.07
CA LYS A 2 -22.87 -48.82 -0.86
C LYS A 2 -23.60 -47.79 -1.78
N TYR A 3 -23.03 -46.62 -1.96
CA TYR A 3 -23.34 -45.78 -3.12
C TYR A 3 -22.08 -45.51 -3.92
N ASN A 4 -22.17 -45.92 -5.18
CA ASN A 4 -21.19 -45.83 -6.23
C ASN A 4 -20.98 -44.38 -6.68
N VAL A 5 -19.71 -44.02 -6.83
CA VAL A 5 -19.23 -42.85 -7.57
C VAL A 5 -19.09 -43.25 -9.03
N ASN A 6 -19.82 -42.65 -9.92
CA ASN A 6 -19.60 -42.79 -11.37
C ASN A 6 -18.70 -41.67 -11.90
N ARG A 7 -17.57 -42.12 -12.41
CA ARG A 7 -16.62 -41.44 -13.29
C ARG A 7 -17.29 -41.08 -14.62
N TRP A 8 -17.14 -39.84 -15.07
CA TRP A 8 -17.02 -39.53 -16.50
C TRP A 8 -15.89 -38.50 -16.67
N ALA A 9 -14.72 -39.04 -16.98
CA ALA A 9 -13.69 -38.35 -17.71
C ALA A 9 -13.77 -38.89 -19.13
N ILE A 10 -13.33 -38.10 -20.08
CA ILE A 10 -12.72 -38.52 -21.38
C ILE A 10 -13.32 -37.79 -22.58
N VAL A 11 -12.44 -36.95 -23.17
CA VAL A 11 -12.08 -36.84 -24.60
C VAL A 11 -13.11 -36.15 -25.52
N LEU A 12 -12.73 -35.04 -26.11
CA LEU A 12 -12.47 -35.01 -27.56
C LEU A 12 -11.61 -33.79 -27.95
N ALA A 13 -10.53 -34.09 -28.55
CA ALA A 13 -9.71 -33.21 -29.35
C ALA A 13 -10.18 -33.23 -30.81
N ILE A 14 -9.91 -32.14 -31.52
CA ILE A 14 -9.77 -32.00 -32.99
C ILE A 14 -11.07 -32.00 -33.80
N LEU A 15 -11.38 -30.85 -34.39
CA LEU A 15 -11.66 -30.70 -35.82
C LEU A 15 -11.45 -29.26 -36.29
N VAL A 16 -10.36 -29.09 -37.01
CA VAL A 16 -10.08 -27.96 -37.89
C VAL A 16 -10.96 -28.12 -39.12
N SER A 17 -11.71 -27.08 -39.51
CA SER A 17 -12.15 -26.90 -40.88
C SER A 17 -12.31 -25.42 -41.20
N LEU A 18 -11.52 -24.99 -42.15
CA LEU A 18 -11.59 -23.71 -42.87
C LEU A 18 -13.00 -23.48 -43.43
N ILE A 19 -13.52 -22.27 -43.23
CA ILE A 19 -14.34 -21.61 -44.24
C ILE A 19 -13.86 -20.16 -44.35
N MET A 20 -13.17 -19.87 -45.42
CA MET A 20 -13.00 -18.52 -45.97
C MET A 20 -14.29 -18.12 -46.65
N ILE A 21 -14.87 -16.97 -46.34
CA ILE A 21 -15.64 -16.15 -47.27
C ILE A 21 -15.82 -14.73 -46.69
N GLY A 22 -15.39 -13.75 -47.43
CA GLY A 22 -16.08 -12.45 -47.60
C GLY A 22 -15.69 -11.33 -46.62
N SER A 23 -14.62 -10.62 -46.97
CA SER A 23 -14.34 -9.26 -46.51
C SER A 23 -15.41 -8.28 -47.03
N ALA A 24 -16.14 -7.65 -46.13
CA ALA A 24 -16.77 -6.37 -46.37
C ALA A 24 -16.11 -5.37 -45.41
N ALA A 25 -15.25 -4.53 -45.98
CA ALA A 25 -14.63 -3.43 -45.29
C ALA A 25 -15.67 -2.34 -44.99
N TRP A 26 -15.99 -2.17 -43.71
CA TRP A 26 -16.61 -0.94 -43.22
C TRP A 26 -15.50 -0.07 -42.68
N GLY A 27 -15.24 1.03 -43.41
CA GLY A 27 -14.26 2.04 -43.06
C GLY A 27 -14.59 2.66 -41.70
N ALA A 28 -13.66 2.56 -40.79
CA ALA A 28 -13.65 3.37 -39.58
C ALA A 28 -13.42 4.84 -39.98
N PRO A 29 -14.10 5.80 -39.36
CA PRO A 29 -13.84 7.20 -39.60
C PRO A 29 -12.42 7.55 -39.14
N ASP A 30 -11.62 8.08 -40.07
CA ASP A 30 -10.28 8.59 -39.82
C ASP A 30 -10.36 9.91 -39.03
N TRP A 31 -10.14 9.85 -37.73
CA TRP A 31 -10.13 10.98 -36.80
C TRP A 31 -8.75 11.67 -36.71
N ARG A 32 -7.83 11.35 -37.63
CA ARG A 32 -6.46 11.88 -37.65
C ARG A 32 -6.27 13.13 -38.52
N LYS A 33 -7.30 13.92 -38.75
CA LYS A 33 -7.12 15.24 -39.40
C LYS A 33 -8.04 16.26 -38.73
N SER A 34 -7.53 16.95 -37.73
CA SER A 34 -7.92 18.33 -37.44
C SER A 34 -6.68 19.09 -36.98
N ASP A 35 -6.46 20.15 -37.63
CA ASP A 35 -5.34 21.05 -37.68
C ASP A 35 -4.70 21.42 -36.36
N SER A 36 -3.39 21.26 -36.33
CA SER A 36 -2.48 21.80 -35.34
C SER A 36 -2.46 23.34 -35.40
N ALA A 37 -3.23 23.98 -34.53
CA ALA A 37 -2.96 25.35 -34.14
C ALA A 37 -2.02 25.32 -32.94
N SER A 38 -0.74 25.50 -33.23
CA SER A 38 0.36 25.71 -32.27
C SER A 38 -0.02 26.75 -31.22
N ARG A 39 -0.19 26.31 -29.98
CA ARG A 39 0.06 27.13 -28.79
C ARG A 39 1.09 26.41 -27.92
N LYS A 40 2.33 26.88 -28.02
CA LYS A 40 3.45 26.49 -27.18
C LYS A 40 3.09 26.78 -25.73
N SER A 41 2.92 25.75 -24.91
CA SER A 41 3.09 25.84 -23.45
C SER A 41 4.51 25.37 -23.13
N SER A 42 5.38 26.30 -22.86
CA SER A 42 6.81 26.10 -22.67
C SER A 42 7.21 25.35 -21.37
N ASN A 43 6.28 24.82 -20.61
CA ASN A 43 6.53 24.15 -19.34
C ASN A 43 6.15 22.65 -19.32
N ARG A 44 5.86 22.07 -20.48
CA ARG A 44 5.60 20.62 -20.67
C ARG A 44 6.51 19.98 -21.69
N ALA A 45 7.35 20.77 -22.35
CA ALA A 45 8.32 20.25 -23.26
C ALA A 45 9.43 19.61 -22.41
N ASP A 46 9.68 18.38 -22.65
CA ASP A 46 10.91 17.66 -22.41
C ASP A 46 11.74 17.96 -23.66
N ALA A 47 12.63 18.96 -23.57
CA ALA A 47 13.30 19.49 -24.74
C ALA A 47 14.49 18.66 -25.17
N ASP A 48 15.10 17.92 -24.28
CA ASP A 48 16.26 17.07 -24.51
C ASP A 48 15.92 15.57 -24.57
N GLY A 49 14.68 15.19 -24.19
CA GLY A 49 14.15 13.84 -24.36
C GLY A 49 14.57 12.85 -23.28
N ASP A 50 14.98 13.32 -22.10
CA ASP A 50 15.43 12.48 -20.99
C ASP A 50 14.27 11.90 -20.15
N GLY A 51 13.04 12.35 -20.38
CA GLY A 51 11.82 11.89 -19.70
C GLY A 51 11.35 12.82 -18.58
N PHE A 52 12.08 13.91 -18.32
CA PHE A 52 11.70 14.94 -17.37
C PHE A 52 11.35 16.23 -18.12
N SER A 53 10.39 16.96 -17.67
CA SER A 53 9.97 18.21 -18.30
C SER A 53 10.63 19.39 -17.61
N ALA A 54 10.79 20.52 -18.30
CA ALA A 54 11.31 21.80 -17.79
C ALA A 54 10.71 22.29 -16.46
N ARG A 55 9.73 21.62 -15.92
CA ARG A 55 9.11 21.95 -14.64
C ARG A 55 9.83 21.32 -13.46
N ILE A 56 10.38 20.13 -13.64
CA ILE A 56 11.05 19.33 -12.59
C ILE A 56 12.52 19.11 -12.94
N ASP A 57 12.86 19.31 -14.19
CA ASP A 57 14.19 19.31 -14.70
C ASP A 57 14.84 20.69 -14.52
N CYS A 58 15.99 20.72 -13.90
CA CYS A 58 16.72 21.96 -13.66
C CYS A 58 17.50 22.44 -14.88
N ASN A 59 17.65 21.59 -15.93
CA ASN A 59 18.21 21.99 -17.23
C ASN A 59 17.62 21.20 -18.41
N ASP A 60 16.39 21.49 -18.80
CA ASP A 60 15.62 20.89 -19.89
C ASP A 60 16.27 21.03 -21.30
N ALA A 61 17.56 21.30 -21.36
CA ALA A 61 18.35 21.37 -22.59
C ALA A 61 19.52 20.37 -22.60
N ASP A 62 19.72 19.59 -21.55
CA ASP A 62 20.81 18.65 -21.41
C ASP A 62 20.32 17.36 -20.75
N ALA A 63 20.12 16.32 -21.55
CA ALA A 63 19.61 15.00 -21.14
C ALA A 63 20.49 14.26 -20.10
N SER A 64 21.60 14.83 -19.67
CA SER A 64 22.39 14.32 -18.55
C SER A 64 22.07 14.99 -17.21
N ILE A 65 21.19 16.00 -17.18
CA ILE A 65 20.79 16.78 -16.02
C ILE A 65 19.29 16.61 -15.81
N TYR A 66 18.92 15.80 -14.82
CA TYR A 66 17.51 15.53 -14.50
C TYR A 66 17.38 15.05 -13.03
N PRO A 67 16.21 15.12 -12.41
CA PRO A 67 16.00 14.67 -11.05
C PRO A 67 16.48 13.23 -10.83
N GLY A 68 17.57 13.08 -10.05
CA GLY A 68 18.18 11.78 -9.74
C GLY A 68 19.26 11.30 -10.73
N ALA A 69 19.73 12.16 -11.62
CA ALA A 69 20.89 11.86 -12.49
C ALA A 69 22.17 11.58 -11.67
N PRO A 70 23.13 10.83 -12.22
CA PRO A 70 24.42 10.64 -11.59
C PRO A 70 25.18 11.96 -11.50
N GLU A 71 25.59 12.36 -10.29
CA GLU A 71 26.37 13.58 -10.03
C GLU A 71 27.83 13.44 -10.47
N ILE A 72 28.39 14.49 -11.08
CA ILE A 72 29.81 14.66 -11.37
C ILE A 72 30.41 15.64 -10.34
N PRO A 73 31.27 15.20 -9.41
CA PRO A 73 31.71 16.06 -8.31
C PRO A 73 32.48 17.30 -8.76
N ASN A 74 32.12 18.47 -8.21
CA ASN A 74 32.77 19.79 -8.39
C ASN A 74 32.88 20.27 -9.84
N ASP A 75 31.95 19.96 -10.68
CA ASP A 75 31.90 20.55 -12.01
C ASP A 75 31.04 21.83 -12.07
N GLY A 76 30.41 22.19 -10.94
CA GLY A 76 29.59 23.37 -10.78
C GLY A 76 28.17 23.17 -11.33
N ILE A 77 27.80 21.93 -11.66
CA ILE A 77 26.50 21.56 -12.19
C ILE A 77 25.79 20.65 -11.17
N ASP A 78 24.55 20.87 -10.93
CA ASP A 78 23.64 20.04 -10.13
C ASP A 78 22.91 19.09 -11.09
N GLN A 79 23.53 17.92 -11.37
CA GLN A 79 22.97 17.01 -12.37
C GLN A 79 21.69 16.34 -11.89
N ASP A 80 21.56 16.08 -10.60
CA ASP A 80 20.40 15.37 -10.03
C ASP A 80 19.28 16.30 -9.57
N CYS A 81 19.44 17.62 -9.80
CA CYS A 81 18.46 18.65 -9.47
C CYS A 81 18.05 18.70 -7.99
N ASN A 82 18.97 18.33 -7.08
CA ASN A 82 18.72 18.36 -5.65
C ASN A 82 19.03 19.72 -5.00
N GLY A 83 19.57 20.67 -5.78
CA GLY A 83 19.93 22.02 -5.37
C GLY A 83 21.40 22.23 -5.04
N THR A 84 22.24 21.20 -5.19
CA THR A 84 23.68 21.28 -4.86
C THR A 84 24.50 20.36 -5.75
N ASP A 85 25.59 20.89 -6.35
CA ASP A 85 26.64 20.07 -6.98
C ASP A 85 27.40 19.26 -5.94
N LEU A 86 27.71 18.00 -6.24
CA LEU A 86 28.46 17.09 -5.40
C LEU A 86 29.91 17.58 -5.20
N ALA A 87 30.29 17.97 -4.00
CA ALA A 87 31.66 18.45 -3.72
C ALA A 87 32.66 17.31 -3.65
N SER A 88 33.73 17.34 -4.47
CA SER A 88 34.88 16.44 -4.30
C SER A 88 35.78 16.94 -3.16
N GLY A 89 35.72 16.28 -1.99
CA GLY A 89 36.63 16.55 -0.86
C GLY A 89 36.28 17.76 0.00
N GLY A 90 35.09 18.34 -0.15
CA GLY A 90 34.49 19.22 0.83
C GLY A 90 33.98 18.41 2.02
N SER A 91 33.89 19.02 3.19
CA SER A 91 33.30 18.41 4.39
C SER A 91 32.02 17.68 3.97
N PRO A 92 31.87 16.40 4.29
CA PRO A 92 30.71 15.65 3.78
C PRO A 92 29.43 16.37 4.19
N ASP A 93 28.59 16.66 3.22
CA ASP A 93 27.17 16.80 3.52
C ASP A 93 26.83 15.58 4.40
N PRO A 94 26.38 15.75 5.65
CA PRO A 94 26.12 14.62 6.52
C PRO A 94 25.11 13.63 5.91
N ASP A 95 24.45 14.02 4.82
CA ASP A 95 23.47 13.20 4.13
C ASP A 95 23.97 12.48 2.87
N ASN A 96 25.18 12.75 2.38
CA ASN A 96 25.71 12.14 1.15
C ASN A 96 26.99 11.30 1.34
N GLY A 97 27.06 10.49 2.40
CA GLY A 97 28.18 9.61 2.71
C GLY A 97 28.28 8.34 1.88
N GLY A 98 28.17 8.43 0.55
CA GLY A 98 28.48 7.34 -0.38
C GLY A 98 30.00 7.25 -0.65
N GLY A 99 30.81 7.02 0.37
CA GLY A 99 32.25 6.75 0.22
C GLY A 99 32.46 5.29 -0.14
N SER A 100 32.83 4.99 -1.38
CA SER A 100 33.47 3.72 -1.72
C SER A 100 34.76 3.58 -0.91
N GLY A 101 34.82 2.58 -0.05
CA GLY A 101 35.83 2.14 0.88
C GLY A 101 37.21 2.82 0.85
N GLY A 102 37.57 3.47 1.94
CA GLY A 102 38.98 3.62 2.33
C GLY A 102 39.49 5.01 2.70
N SER A 103 38.76 6.11 2.52
CA SER A 103 39.31 7.46 2.82
C SER A 103 38.34 8.47 3.44
N GLY A 104 37.10 8.10 3.71
CA GLY A 104 36.08 8.97 4.31
C GLY A 104 36.06 8.96 5.85
N PRO A 105 35.23 9.78 6.51
CA PRO A 105 35.14 9.86 7.97
C PRO A 105 34.80 8.53 8.65
N HIS A 106 34.27 7.57 7.95
CA HIS A 106 33.92 6.24 8.45
C HIS A 106 34.98 5.17 8.21
N ALA A 107 36.08 5.47 7.47
CA ALA A 107 37.07 4.51 7.00
C ALA A 107 37.79 3.69 8.11
N GLY A 108 37.86 4.20 9.31
CA GLY A 108 38.52 3.51 10.44
C GLY A 108 37.56 2.86 11.44
N LEU A 109 36.25 2.87 11.16
CA LEU A 109 35.26 2.36 12.10
C LEU A 109 35.25 0.84 12.14
N SER A 110 35.08 0.29 13.35
CA SER A 110 34.86 -1.15 13.56
C SER A 110 33.39 -1.43 13.87
N TYR A 111 32.88 -2.49 13.31
CA TYR A 111 31.52 -2.98 13.62
C TYR A 111 31.36 -3.33 15.10
N ASP A 112 32.42 -3.80 15.78
CA ASP A 112 32.35 -4.18 17.20
C ASP A 112 31.96 -3.00 18.11
N ALA A 113 32.19 -1.77 17.66
CA ALA A 113 31.80 -0.56 18.38
C ALA A 113 30.42 -0.02 17.99
N TYR A 114 29.70 -0.70 17.09
CA TYR A 114 28.35 -0.30 16.66
C TYR A 114 27.31 -0.55 17.76
N PRO A 115 26.41 0.40 18.05
CA PRO A 115 26.20 1.70 17.41
C PRO A 115 26.97 2.86 18.07
N GLY A 116 27.78 2.62 19.11
CA GLY A 116 28.47 3.66 19.86
C GLY A 116 29.39 4.56 19.00
N ASN A 117 30.03 4.00 17.98
CA ASN A 117 30.80 4.75 17.02
C ASN A 117 29.99 5.73 16.16
N CYS A 118 28.73 5.37 15.81
CA CYS A 118 27.82 6.27 15.15
C CYS A 118 27.39 7.41 16.11
N LEU A 119 27.04 7.04 17.33
CA LEU A 119 26.56 7.99 18.35
C LEU A 119 27.60 9.00 18.77
N ALA A 120 28.88 8.70 18.60
CA ALA A 120 29.97 9.64 18.90
C ALA A 120 29.91 10.93 18.06
N CYS A 121 29.31 10.85 16.86
CA CYS A 121 29.12 11.98 15.93
C CYS A 121 27.65 12.28 15.64
N HIS A 122 26.78 11.28 15.66
CA HIS A 122 25.38 11.35 15.22
C HIS A 122 24.37 11.17 16.36
N ALA A 123 24.67 11.64 17.56
CA ALA A 123 23.78 11.52 18.73
C ALA A 123 22.43 12.26 18.53
N GLU A 124 22.46 13.40 17.84
CA GLU A 124 21.26 14.18 17.51
C GLU A 124 20.33 13.40 16.59
N GLN A 125 20.87 12.82 15.52
CA GLN A 125 20.14 12.02 14.53
C GLN A 125 19.51 10.77 15.16
N ALA A 126 20.18 10.14 16.12
CA ALA A 126 19.59 9.06 16.90
C ALA A 126 18.41 9.56 17.75
N GLY A 127 18.52 10.75 18.33
CA GLY A 127 17.44 11.41 19.08
C GLY A 127 16.23 11.70 18.20
N GLU A 128 16.44 12.18 16.98
CA GLU A 128 15.39 12.40 15.97
C GLU A 128 14.70 11.08 15.61
N MET A 129 15.49 10.04 15.26
CA MET A 129 14.97 8.74 14.88
C MET A 129 14.10 8.13 15.97
N MET A 130 14.46 8.27 17.23
CA MET A 130 13.69 7.77 18.38
C MET A 130 12.30 8.39 18.49
N GLN A 131 12.04 9.54 17.88
CA GLN A 131 10.76 10.22 17.88
C GLN A 131 9.88 9.85 16.68
N THR A 132 10.42 9.12 15.71
CA THR A 132 9.70 8.76 14.48
C THR A 132 8.73 7.61 14.67
N THR A 133 7.78 7.48 13.77
CA THR A 133 6.88 6.32 13.70
C THR A 133 7.64 5.02 13.41
N HIS A 134 8.77 5.08 12.70
CA HIS A 134 9.62 3.92 12.43
C HIS A 134 10.23 3.32 13.70
N TYR A 135 10.62 4.16 14.65
CA TYR A 135 11.12 3.71 15.94
C TYR A 135 9.97 3.43 16.93
N GLN A 136 9.05 4.38 17.09
CA GLN A 136 7.98 4.28 18.08
C GLN A 136 6.92 3.23 17.73
N TRP A 137 6.72 2.93 16.45
CA TRP A 137 5.56 2.19 15.94
C TRP A 137 4.22 2.71 16.47
N LEU A 138 4.23 3.98 16.75
CA LEU A 138 3.17 4.76 17.32
C LEU A 138 3.23 6.17 16.75
N GLY A 139 2.15 6.66 16.21
CA GLY A 139 2.06 8.01 15.67
C GLY A 139 0.62 8.52 15.73
N ASP A 140 0.42 9.74 15.31
CA ASP A 140 -0.90 10.33 15.21
C ASP A 140 -1.72 9.61 14.15
N ALA A 141 -2.95 9.25 14.50
CA ALA A 141 -3.89 8.54 13.64
C ALA A 141 -5.19 9.34 13.44
N PRO A 142 -5.13 10.53 12.82
CA PRO A 142 -6.25 11.44 12.71
C PRO A 142 -7.39 10.92 11.83
N ASP A 143 -7.07 10.00 10.94
CA ASP A 143 -8.02 9.43 9.98
C ASP A 143 -8.65 8.11 10.47
N MET A 144 -8.30 7.64 11.68
CA MET A 144 -8.99 6.55 12.36
C MET A 144 -10.22 7.07 13.09
N THR A 145 -11.39 6.52 12.79
CA THR A 145 -12.65 6.99 13.40
C THR A 145 -12.86 6.45 14.81
N ASN A 146 -12.37 5.28 15.13
CA ASN A 146 -12.49 4.67 16.45
C ASN A 146 -11.33 4.99 17.41
N GLY A 147 -10.30 5.66 16.94
CA GLY A 147 -9.13 6.06 17.71
C GLY A 147 -8.87 7.56 17.75
N VAL A 148 -9.88 8.38 17.45
CA VAL A 148 -9.76 9.84 17.33
C VAL A 148 -9.08 10.48 18.54
N GLY A 149 -8.07 11.32 18.29
CA GLY A 149 -7.31 12.04 19.31
C GLY A 149 -6.30 11.18 20.07
N LYS A 150 -6.09 9.93 19.69
CA LYS A 150 -5.10 9.02 20.29
C LYS A 150 -3.95 8.76 19.31
N ARG A 151 -2.76 8.60 19.86
CA ARG A 151 -1.65 8.02 19.12
C ARG A 151 -1.89 6.51 18.98
N GLN A 152 -1.81 6.00 17.78
CA GLN A 152 -2.09 4.61 17.45
C GLN A 152 -0.95 4.00 16.63
N GLY A 153 -0.82 2.71 16.70
CA GLY A 153 0.16 1.97 15.91
C GLY A 153 0.24 0.52 16.33
N LYS A 154 1.19 -0.19 15.77
CA LYS A 154 1.40 -1.61 16.11
C LYS A 154 1.82 -1.79 17.56
N LEU A 155 2.54 -0.83 18.13
CA LEU A 155 3.03 -0.92 19.50
C LEU A 155 1.88 -0.97 20.52
N THR A 156 0.78 -0.30 20.25
CA THR A 156 -0.30 -0.16 21.22
C THR A 156 -1.41 -1.17 21.02
N ASN A 157 -2.11 -1.15 19.92
CA ASN A 157 -3.37 -1.89 19.85
C ASN A 157 -3.75 -2.38 18.44
N ALA A 158 -3.03 -2.02 17.40
CA ALA A 158 -3.43 -2.36 16.05
C ALA A 158 -3.51 -3.86 15.80
N VAL A 159 -4.68 -4.33 15.45
CA VAL A 159 -4.93 -5.70 15.00
C VAL A 159 -4.80 -5.77 13.48
N ASN A 160 -4.37 -6.91 12.96
CA ASN A 160 -4.29 -7.18 11.54
C ASN A 160 -4.61 -8.64 11.22
N SER A 161 -4.97 -8.92 9.99
CA SER A 161 -5.31 -10.27 9.51
C SER A 161 -4.08 -11.10 9.11
N TYR A 162 -2.88 -10.75 9.57
CA TYR A 162 -1.64 -11.52 9.35
C TYR A 162 -1.15 -12.18 10.63
N CYS A 163 -0.53 -11.41 11.52
CA CYS A 163 0.02 -11.89 12.80
C CYS A 163 -0.80 -11.40 14.00
N ILE A 164 -1.97 -10.88 13.78
CA ILE A 164 -2.95 -10.34 14.71
C ILE A 164 -2.42 -9.09 15.45
N ASN A 165 -1.55 -9.24 16.48
CA ASN A 165 -1.05 -8.11 17.25
C ASN A 165 0.33 -8.40 17.84
N ILE A 166 1.10 -7.35 18.14
CA ILE A 166 2.47 -7.46 18.64
C ILE A 166 2.57 -8.04 20.06
N GLU A 167 1.51 -8.01 20.85
CA GLU A 167 1.53 -8.61 22.19
C GLU A 167 1.84 -10.11 22.13
N GLY A 168 1.36 -10.79 21.10
CA GLY A 168 1.72 -12.18 20.84
C GLY A 168 2.92 -12.36 19.91
N ASP A 169 3.51 -11.30 19.36
CA ASP A 169 4.37 -11.43 18.17
C ASP A 169 5.66 -10.61 18.20
N TRP A 170 6.05 -10.06 19.35
CA TRP A 170 7.22 -9.17 19.38
C TRP A 170 8.51 -9.80 18.81
N PRO A 171 8.86 -11.08 19.09
CA PRO A 171 10.08 -11.67 18.54
C PRO A 171 10.15 -11.69 17.01
N VAL A 172 8.99 -11.75 16.33
CA VAL A 172 8.88 -11.68 14.87
C VAL A 172 8.80 -10.22 14.41
N CYS A 173 7.99 -9.40 15.07
CA CYS A 173 7.84 -7.97 14.76
C CYS A 173 9.17 -7.20 14.86
N GLY A 174 9.99 -7.53 15.86
CA GLY A 174 11.31 -6.95 16.08
C GLY A 174 12.27 -7.11 14.89
N SER A 175 11.99 -8.05 13.97
CA SER A 175 12.81 -8.21 12.76
C SER A 175 12.75 -7.02 11.79
N CYS A 176 11.66 -6.26 11.79
CA CYS A 176 11.52 -5.03 10.99
C CYS A 176 11.61 -3.76 11.83
N HIS A 177 11.56 -3.86 13.15
CA HIS A 177 11.66 -2.71 14.04
C HIS A 177 13.11 -2.19 14.10
N VAL A 178 13.29 -0.87 14.00
CA VAL A 178 14.62 -0.23 13.97
C VAL A 178 15.25 -0.03 15.36
N GLY A 179 14.78 -0.74 16.36
CA GLY A 179 15.19 -0.65 17.76
C GLY A 179 16.10 -1.80 18.22
N ARG A 180 16.87 -2.43 17.35
CA ARG A 180 17.82 -3.52 17.66
C ARG A 180 17.22 -4.67 18.48
N GLY A 181 15.92 -4.95 18.26
CA GLY A 181 15.20 -6.02 18.98
C GLY A 181 14.53 -5.58 20.27
N GLN A 182 14.74 -4.37 20.73
CA GLN A 182 14.11 -3.80 21.92
C GLN A 182 12.77 -3.15 21.59
N ARG A 183 11.75 -3.37 22.44
CA ARG A 183 10.47 -2.68 22.33
C ARG A 183 10.62 -1.22 22.80
N PRO A 184 10.10 -0.24 22.06
CA PRO A 184 10.25 1.18 22.44
C PRO A 184 9.65 1.53 23.81
N ASP A 185 8.55 0.88 24.20
CA ASP A 185 7.86 1.06 25.48
C ASP A 185 8.60 0.43 26.68
N GLN A 186 9.54 -0.46 26.43
CA GLN A 186 10.32 -1.19 27.44
C GLN A 186 11.78 -0.74 27.49
N ALA A 187 12.31 -0.26 26.39
CA ALA A 187 13.73 0.03 26.22
C ALA A 187 14.16 1.40 26.77
N GLY A 188 13.21 2.25 27.17
CA GLY A 188 13.51 3.63 27.55
C GLY A 188 14.08 4.46 26.39
N SER A 189 14.70 5.60 26.71
CA SER A 189 15.25 6.55 25.75
C SER A 189 16.76 6.30 25.50
N ASN A 190 17.19 5.05 25.35
CA ASN A 190 18.60 4.75 25.07
C ASN A 190 18.86 4.81 23.55
N PRO A 191 19.66 5.79 23.04
CA PRO A 191 19.98 5.92 21.63
C PRO A 191 20.77 4.73 21.06
N GLU A 192 21.44 3.92 21.88
CA GLU A 192 22.11 2.69 21.45
C GLU A 192 21.12 1.63 20.92
N ASN A 193 19.82 1.80 21.17
CA ASN A 193 18.79 0.94 20.61
C ASN A 193 18.41 1.32 19.17
N VAL A 194 18.89 2.45 18.65
CA VAL A 194 18.61 2.83 17.25
C VAL A 194 19.47 2.00 16.31
N ASP A 195 18.84 1.36 15.33
CA ASP A 195 19.51 0.50 14.35
C ASP A 195 19.76 1.25 13.03
N CYS A 196 20.75 2.12 13.04
CA CYS A 196 21.09 3.03 11.95
C CYS A 196 21.37 2.28 10.63
N LEU A 197 22.09 1.17 10.69
CA LEU A 197 22.52 0.41 9.52
C LEU A 197 21.34 -0.26 8.79
N MET A 198 20.20 -0.41 9.44
CA MET A 198 18.99 -0.93 8.79
C MET A 198 18.56 -0.06 7.60
N CYS A 199 18.78 1.24 7.70
CA CYS A 199 18.48 2.21 6.64
C CYS A 199 19.74 2.65 5.87
N HIS A 200 20.91 2.60 6.49
CA HIS A 200 22.13 3.18 5.95
C HIS A 200 23.15 2.17 5.40
N ASN A 201 22.80 0.87 5.33
CA ASN A 201 23.63 -0.13 4.69
C ASN A 201 22.80 -1.30 4.14
N ASP A 202 22.83 -1.53 2.84
CA ASP A 202 22.04 -2.57 2.15
C ASP A 202 22.44 -3.98 2.59
N GLY A 203 23.75 -4.22 2.75
CA GLY A 203 24.28 -5.52 3.16
C GLY A 203 23.86 -5.89 4.57
N TYR A 204 23.87 -4.93 5.48
CA TYR A 204 23.34 -5.11 6.84
C TYR A 204 21.84 -5.40 6.83
N ALA A 205 21.05 -4.59 6.13
CA ALA A 205 19.61 -4.74 6.05
C ALA A 205 19.20 -6.11 5.47
N ALA A 206 19.93 -6.60 4.47
CA ALA A 206 19.69 -7.89 3.83
C ALA A 206 20.01 -9.09 4.74
N GLN A 207 21.01 -8.97 5.61
CA GLN A 207 21.52 -10.05 6.47
C GLN A 207 21.03 -9.97 7.93
N ARG A 208 20.28 -8.92 8.27
CA ARG A 208 19.80 -8.67 9.63
C ARG A 208 18.94 -9.81 10.15
N VAL A 209 19.30 -10.35 11.27
CA VAL A 209 18.66 -11.49 11.94
C VAL A 209 18.58 -11.25 13.46
N ARG A 210 17.75 -12.04 14.14
CA ARG A 210 17.77 -12.12 15.60
C ARG A 210 18.96 -12.96 16.06
N LEU A 211 19.79 -12.37 16.90
CA LEU A 211 20.95 -13.01 17.50
C LEU A 211 20.54 -13.86 18.71
N ARG A 212 21.48 -14.66 19.24
CA ARG A 212 21.24 -15.56 20.38
C ARG A 212 20.91 -14.82 21.68
N ASP A 213 21.41 -13.61 21.83
CA ASP A 213 21.13 -12.74 22.99
C ASP A 213 19.77 -12.02 22.91
N GLY A 214 19.03 -12.25 21.81
CA GLY A 214 17.72 -11.65 21.55
C GLY A 214 17.78 -10.30 20.86
N THR A 215 18.98 -9.73 20.64
CA THR A 215 19.14 -8.49 19.88
C THR A 215 19.00 -8.73 18.37
N MET A 216 18.83 -7.66 17.61
CA MET A 216 18.86 -7.71 16.15
C MET A 216 20.21 -7.21 15.66
N GLY A 217 20.79 -7.92 14.70
CA GLY A 217 22.08 -7.63 14.11
C GLY A 217 22.40 -8.59 12.98
N VAL A 218 23.67 -8.76 12.65
CA VAL A 218 24.12 -9.73 11.64
C VAL A 218 24.95 -10.84 12.29
N ALA A 219 24.78 -12.06 11.82
CA ALA A 219 25.48 -13.23 12.41
C ALA A 219 26.99 -13.23 12.10
N GLN A 220 27.40 -12.61 11.01
CA GLN A 220 28.78 -12.46 10.58
C GLN A 220 29.02 -10.99 10.23
N PRO A 221 29.35 -10.17 11.23
CA PRO A 221 29.60 -8.75 11.01
C PRO A 221 30.89 -8.52 10.23
N ASP A 222 30.86 -7.45 9.42
CA ASP A 222 31.99 -6.99 8.65
C ASP A 222 32.13 -5.47 8.84
N ASN A 223 33.36 -4.98 9.00
CA ASN A 223 33.62 -3.56 9.19
C ASN A 223 33.13 -2.71 8.00
N SER A 224 33.07 -3.26 6.80
CA SER A 224 32.51 -2.55 5.64
C SER A 224 31.06 -2.08 5.86
N MET A 225 30.31 -2.74 6.74
CA MET A 225 28.92 -2.35 7.06
C MET A 225 28.85 -0.98 7.76
N VAL A 226 29.86 -0.62 8.57
CA VAL A 226 29.94 0.69 9.23
C VAL A 226 30.80 1.69 8.47
N GLN A 227 31.62 1.21 7.53
CA GLN A 227 32.52 2.04 6.71
C GLN A 227 31.85 2.50 5.41
N ASN A 228 30.92 1.69 4.85
CA ASN A 228 30.23 1.96 3.59
C ASN A 228 28.76 2.31 3.86
N VAL A 229 28.54 3.32 4.68
CA VAL A 229 27.19 3.86 4.92
C VAL A 229 26.79 4.83 3.82
N HIS A 230 25.51 4.88 3.53
CA HIS A 230 24.94 5.68 2.45
C HIS A 230 23.50 6.13 2.79
N ARG A 231 22.93 7.02 1.99
CA ARG A 231 21.50 7.34 2.08
C ARG A 231 20.66 6.07 1.87
N PRO A 232 19.46 5.97 2.52
CA PRO A 232 18.60 4.81 2.35
C PRO A 232 18.27 4.55 0.88
N THR A 233 18.50 3.33 0.43
CA THR A 233 18.17 2.86 -0.90
C THR A 233 16.80 2.18 -0.92
N ARG A 234 16.31 1.80 -2.11
CA ARG A 234 15.12 0.94 -2.23
C ARG A 234 15.29 -0.39 -1.48
N ALA A 235 16.50 -0.96 -1.48
CA ALA A 235 16.77 -2.22 -0.79
C ALA A 235 16.55 -2.10 0.73
N ASN A 236 16.99 -1.01 1.35
CA ASN A 236 16.74 -0.74 2.77
C ASN A 236 15.24 -0.63 3.06
N CYS A 237 14.50 0.16 2.31
CA CYS A 237 13.07 0.34 2.50
C CYS A 237 12.31 -0.99 2.34
N LEU A 238 12.60 -1.72 1.26
CA LEU A 238 11.90 -2.95 0.90
C LEU A 238 12.28 -4.14 1.78
N ALA A 239 13.43 -4.10 2.47
CA ALA A 239 13.78 -5.12 3.47
C ALA A 239 12.67 -5.31 4.53
N CYS A 240 11.94 -4.23 4.85
CA CYS A 240 10.78 -4.26 5.74
C CYS A 240 9.45 -4.14 4.98
N HIS A 241 9.32 -3.15 4.10
CA HIS A 241 8.03 -2.83 3.46
C HIS A 241 7.56 -3.90 2.48
N ALA A 242 8.45 -4.58 1.76
CA ALA A 242 8.09 -5.71 0.90
C ALA A 242 7.84 -6.99 1.69
N LYS A 243 8.58 -7.21 2.79
CA LYS A 243 8.57 -8.49 3.54
C LYS A 243 7.57 -8.51 4.70
N ALA A 244 6.84 -7.44 4.95
CA ALA A 244 5.81 -7.41 5.99
C ALA A 244 4.77 -8.53 5.80
N GLY A 245 4.29 -9.11 6.91
CA GLY A 245 3.31 -10.21 6.89
C GLY A 245 3.91 -11.60 6.76
N GLY A 246 5.24 -11.73 6.66
CA GLY A 246 5.94 -13.02 6.67
C GLY A 246 6.52 -13.45 5.33
N GLY A 247 6.74 -12.52 4.39
CA GLY A 247 7.41 -12.82 3.12
C GLY A 247 7.23 -11.72 2.08
N ASP A 248 7.95 -11.84 0.97
CA ASP A 248 7.91 -10.89 -0.12
C ASP A 248 6.50 -10.74 -0.71
N GLY A 249 6.04 -9.51 -0.85
CA GLY A 249 4.71 -9.18 -1.36
C GLY A 249 3.53 -9.62 -0.47
N VAL A 250 3.76 -10.31 0.65
CA VAL A 250 2.69 -10.93 1.46
C VAL A 250 1.67 -9.91 1.96
N LYS A 251 2.10 -8.87 2.66
CA LYS A 251 1.20 -7.84 3.19
C LYS A 251 0.86 -6.79 2.13
N ARG A 252 1.87 -6.28 1.45
CA ARG A 252 1.73 -5.24 0.43
C ARG A 252 1.62 -5.89 -0.93
N GLY A 253 0.46 -5.88 -1.54
CA GLY A 253 0.28 -6.41 -2.90
C GLY A 253 0.81 -5.49 -4.00
N ASP A 254 1.23 -4.29 -3.63
CA ASP A 254 1.73 -3.24 -4.51
C ASP A 254 3.24 -2.99 -4.38
N LEU A 255 3.93 -3.71 -3.48
CA LEU A 255 5.39 -3.64 -3.27
C LEU A 255 5.98 -5.04 -3.09
N SER A 256 7.14 -5.28 -3.69
CA SER A 256 7.94 -6.49 -3.56
C SER A 256 9.43 -6.20 -3.72
N MET A 257 10.28 -7.16 -3.40
CA MET A 257 11.73 -7.04 -3.63
C MET A 257 12.07 -6.90 -5.12
N ALA A 258 11.21 -7.38 -6.02
CA ALA A 258 11.37 -7.18 -7.46
C ALA A 258 11.41 -5.68 -7.86
N THR A 259 10.81 -4.80 -7.07
CA THR A 259 10.83 -3.35 -7.31
C THR A 259 12.25 -2.75 -7.31
N ILE A 260 13.25 -3.44 -6.73
CA ILE A 260 14.63 -2.93 -6.67
C ILE A 260 15.25 -2.84 -8.07
N THR A 261 15.06 -3.87 -8.90
CA THR A 261 15.79 -4.04 -10.17
C THR A 261 14.90 -4.28 -11.38
N ASN A 262 13.59 -4.28 -11.22
CA ASN A 262 12.68 -4.57 -12.32
C ASN A 262 12.75 -3.46 -13.38
N ALA A 263 13.03 -3.85 -14.62
CA ALA A 263 13.11 -2.92 -15.74
C ALA A 263 11.78 -2.73 -16.49
N ASP A 264 10.77 -3.55 -16.22
CA ASP A 264 9.50 -3.46 -16.92
C ASP A 264 8.69 -2.26 -16.43
N ARG A 265 8.44 -1.30 -17.33
CA ARG A 265 7.62 -0.13 -17.04
C ARG A 265 6.17 -0.47 -16.68
N SER A 266 5.66 -1.62 -17.12
CA SER A 266 4.33 -2.09 -16.71
C SER A 266 4.31 -2.61 -15.28
N PHE A 267 5.48 -2.91 -14.69
CA PHE A 267 5.58 -3.27 -13.28
C PHE A 267 5.32 -2.06 -12.36
N ASP A 268 5.99 -0.95 -12.64
CA ASP A 268 5.74 0.37 -12.03
C ASP A 268 6.45 1.44 -12.87
N VAL A 269 5.72 2.37 -13.44
CA VAL A 269 6.29 3.38 -14.35
C VAL A 269 7.25 4.34 -13.65
N HIS A 270 7.08 4.57 -12.35
CA HIS A 270 7.93 5.47 -11.57
C HIS A 270 9.20 4.77 -11.08
N MET A 271 9.09 3.51 -10.64
CA MET A 271 10.19 2.82 -9.97
C MET A 271 10.95 1.83 -10.86
N SER A 272 10.42 1.42 -12.01
CA SER A 272 11.15 0.51 -12.91
C SER A 272 12.43 1.16 -13.42
N THR A 273 13.51 0.36 -13.54
CA THR A 273 14.82 0.85 -13.96
C THR A 273 14.89 1.29 -15.43
N ALA A 274 13.93 0.86 -16.27
CA ALA A 274 13.71 1.38 -17.61
C ALA A 274 12.56 2.41 -17.68
N GLY A 275 12.01 2.78 -16.53
CA GLY A 275 11.06 3.89 -16.37
C GLY A 275 11.76 5.13 -15.83
N SER A 276 11.08 5.84 -14.94
CA SER A 276 11.66 7.04 -14.30
C SER A 276 12.70 6.71 -13.22
N ASN A 277 12.83 5.46 -12.84
CA ASN A 277 13.79 4.93 -11.85
C ASN A 277 13.82 5.71 -10.51
N LEU A 278 12.69 6.29 -10.09
CA LEU A 278 12.61 7.15 -8.90
C LEU A 278 12.89 6.37 -7.63
N ALA A 279 13.65 6.98 -6.72
CA ALA A 279 13.85 6.48 -5.38
C ALA A 279 12.56 6.64 -4.54
N CYS A 280 12.46 5.90 -3.42
CA CYS A 280 11.33 6.04 -2.50
C CYS A 280 11.21 7.48 -1.96
N GLN A 281 12.35 8.11 -1.71
CA GLN A 281 12.49 9.46 -1.16
C GLN A 281 11.98 10.55 -2.10
N THR A 282 11.90 10.31 -3.40
CA THR A 282 11.32 11.26 -4.36
C THR A 282 9.85 11.59 -4.03
N CYS A 283 9.11 10.60 -3.51
CA CYS A 283 7.73 10.78 -3.07
C CYS A 283 7.61 10.84 -1.55
N HIS A 284 8.35 9.99 -0.84
CA HIS A 284 8.36 9.92 0.62
C HIS A 284 9.50 10.78 1.19
N VAL A 285 9.30 12.09 1.17
CA VAL A 285 10.30 13.05 1.65
C VAL A 285 10.61 12.83 3.13
N PHE A 286 11.89 12.87 3.48
CA PHE A 286 12.39 12.79 4.84
C PHE A 286 12.77 14.17 5.37
N LYS A 287 12.46 14.42 6.62
CA LYS A 287 12.94 15.56 7.38
C LYS A 287 13.18 15.15 8.82
N ASP A 288 14.40 15.34 9.33
CA ASP A 288 14.78 15.00 10.71
C ASP A 288 14.38 13.53 11.03
N HIS A 289 14.71 12.59 10.13
CA HIS A 289 14.34 11.17 10.14
C HIS A 289 12.83 10.87 10.09
N LYS A 290 11.95 11.86 10.11
CA LYS A 290 10.52 11.71 9.87
C LYS A 290 10.24 11.61 8.40
N VAL A 291 9.36 10.70 8.02
CA VAL A 291 9.02 10.45 6.61
C VAL A 291 7.56 10.77 6.34
N ILE A 292 7.30 11.40 5.18
CA ILE A 292 5.93 11.57 4.70
C ILE A 292 5.37 10.23 4.24
N GLY A 293 4.22 9.84 4.78
CA GLY A 293 3.54 8.63 4.35
C GLY A 293 2.23 8.41 5.06
N LYS A 294 1.56 7.32 4.70
CA LYS A 294 0.36 6.82 5.37
C LYS A 294 0.48 5.33 5.58
N GLY A 295 0.12 4.86 6.77
CA GLY A 295 -0.03 3.43 7.01
C GLY A 295 -1.12 2.84 6.11
N SER A 296 -0.98 1.58 5.74
CA SER A 296 -1.97 0.89 4.89
C SER A 296 -3.24 0.55 5.65
N ASP A 297 -3.12 0.18 6.93
CA ASP A 297 -4.22 -0.27 7.78
C ASP A 297 -4.58 0.79 8.82
N LEU A 298 -3.57 1.30 9.51
CA LEU A 298 -3.68 2.42 10.44
C LEU A 298 -3.11 3.68 9.79
N ARG A 299 -3.28 4.81 10.45
CA ARG A 299 -2.87 6.12 9.94
C ARG A 299 -1.89 6.86 10.85
N PRO A 300 -0.92 6.20 11.52
CA PRO A 300 0.14 6.97 12.14
C PRO A 300 0.93 7.70 11.05
N THR A 301 1.29 8.94 11.33
CA THR A 301 2.11 9.77 10.46
C THR A 301 3.34 10.23 11.22
N ASP A 302 4.44 10.48 10.52
CA ASP A 302 5.65 11.04 11.12
C ASP A 302 5.58 12.58 11.26
N ASP A 303 4.41 13.17 11.39
CA ASP A 303 4.17 14.59 11.69
C ASP A 303 4.92 15.60 10.81
N LEU A 304 5.26 15.23 9.62
CA LEU A 304 5.59 16.23 8.61
C LEU A 304 4.27 16.89 8.19
N ALA A 305 4.22 18.20 8.27
CA ALA A 305 3.03 19.01 8.23
C ALA A 305 1.91 18.50 7.31
N ARG A 306 0.69 18.44 7.82
CA ARG A 306 -0.51 18.15 7.02
C ARG A 306 -0.54 19.07 5.80
N GLY A 307 -0.71 18.49 4.62
CA GLY A 307 -0.61 19.19 3.34
C GLY A 307 0.64 18.86 2.53
N SER A 308 1.65 18.24 3.14
CA SER A 308 2.83 17.67 2.44
C SER A 308 2.60 16.20 2.06
N GLU A 309 1.35 15.78 1.88
CA GLU A 309 1.01 14.41 1.56
C GLU A 309 1.52 14.01 0.19
N VAL A 310 2.00 12.77 0.06
CA VAL A 310 2.31 12.17 -1.24
C VAL A 310 1.05 12.22 -2.13
N ASN A 311 1.12 12.99 -3.19
CA ASN A 311 -0.02 13.24 -4.07
C ASN A 311 0.44 13.23 -5.52
N CYS A 312 -0.26 12.49 -6.37
CA CYS A 312 -0.01 12.45 -7.82
C CYS A 312 0.00 13.84 -8.44
N LEU A 313 -0.89 14.72 -8.00
CA LEU A 313 -1.03 16.08 -8.52
C LEU A 313 0.14 17.00 -8.17
N THR A 314 1.05 16.60 -7.30
CA THR A 314 2.27 17.37 -7.04
C THR A 314 3.15 17.46 -8.30
N CYS A 315 3.22 16.35 -9.07
CA CYS A 315 4.00 16.27 -10.32
C CYS A 315 3.12 16.31 -11.56
N HIS A 316 1.91 15.69 -11.51
CA HIS A 316 1.01 15.54 -12.66
C HIS A 316 -0.07 16.62 -12.75
N THR A 317 0.24 17.83 -12.36
CA THR A 317 -0.68 18.97 -12.58
C THR A 317 -0.40 19.65 -13.90
N ASP A 318 -1.42 19.74 -14.74
CA ASP A 318 -1.46 20.76 -15.79
C ASP A 318 -2.02 22.07 -15.19
N LYS A 319 -1.31 23.16 -15.43
CA LYS A 319 -1.78 24.50 -15.01
C LYS A 319 -3.11 24.90 -15.66
N SER A 320 -3.48 24.28 -16.77
CA SER A 320 -4.72 24.56 -17.49
C SER A 320 -5.88 23.64 -17.11
N SER A 321 -5.62 22.36 -16.81
CA SER A 321 -6.66 21.35 -16.52
C SER A 321 -6.68 20.88 -15.06
N ARG A 322 -5.62 21.08 -14.32
CA ARG A 322 -5.39 20.65 -12.92
C ARG A 322 -5.27 19.14 -12.69
N GLU A 323 -5.75 18.30 -13.59
CA GLU A 323 -5.87 16.84 -13.38
C GLU A 323 -4.99 15.99 -14.32
N GLY A 324 -4.13 16.62 -15.11
CA GLY A 324 -3.12 15.92 -15.92
C GLY A 324 -3.61 15.15 -17.14
N HIS A 325 -4.87 15.32 -17.57
CA HIS A 325 -5.43 14.65 -18.75
C HIS A 325 -5.87 15.66 -19.82
N ASP A 326 -5.72 15.24 -21.09
CA ASP A 326 -6.09 16.08 -22.25
C ASP A 326 -7.61 16.14 -22.51
N THR A 327 -8.39 15.29 -21.83
CA THR A 327 -9.83 15.22 -22.04
C THR A 327 -10.62 15.64 -20.80
N ALA A 328 -11.53 16.59 -20.98
CA ALA A 328 -12.41 17.06 -19.91
C ALA A 328 -13.22 15.93 -19.25
N LYS A 329 -13.61 14.89 -20.01
CA LYS A 329 -14.35 13.75 -19.46
C LYS A 329 -13.57 12.96 -18.42
N ILE A 330 -12.27 12.74 -18.66
CA ILE A 330 -11.41 12.04 -17.68
C ILE A 330 -11.18 12.93 -16.47
N ASN A 331 -10.94 14.21 -16.69
CA ASN A 331 -10.76 15.17 -15.61
C ASN A 331 -12.01 15.31 -14.71
N ASP A 332 -13.21 15.21 -15.30
CA ASP A 332 -14.45 15.18 -14.51
C ASP A 332 -14.52 13.92 -13.59
N HIS A 333 -13.94 12.79 -14.01
CA HIS A 333 -13.88 11.59 -13.16
C HIS A 333 -12.97 11.76 -11.94
N VAL A 334 -11.90 12.54 -12.03
CA VAL A 334 -10.94 12.72 -10.92
C VAL A 334 -11.61 13.32 -9.67
N ALA A 335 -12.73 13.98 -9.81
CA ALA A 335 -13.52 14.45 -8.67
C ALA A 335 -14.07 13.29 -7.80
N ARG A 336 -14.37 12.13 -8.41
CA ARG A 336 -15.04 10.97 -7.78
C ARG A 336 -14.24 9.68 -7.84
N VAL A 337 -13.19 9.63 -8.63
CA VAL A 337 -12.35 8.45 -8.87
C VAL A 337 -10.91 8.81 -8.58
N ALA A 338 -10.23 8.03 -7.75
CA ALA A 338 -8.83 8.22 -7.46
C ALA A 338 -7.97 7.85 -8.67
N CYS A 339 -6.84 8.51 -8.87
CA CYS A 339 -5.92 8.24 -9.97
C CYS A 339 -5.51 6.75 -10.02
N GLN A 340 -5.25 6.18 -8.85
CA GLN A 340 -4.88 4.76 -8.68
C GLN A 340 -5.93 3.80 -9.22
N THR A 341 -7.21 4.17 -9.23
CA THR A 341 -8.29 3.30 -9.73
C THR A 341 -8.12 2.95 -11.21
N CYS A 342 -7.68 3.92 -12.02
CA CYS A 342 -7.42 3.69 -13.45
C CYS A 342 -5.98 3.23 -13.69
N HIS A 343 -5.01 3.76 -12.92
CA HIS A 343 -3.59 3.54 -13.16
C HIS A 343 -3.00 2.32 -12.43
N ILE A 344 -3.80 1.62 -11.59
CA ILE A 344 -3.46 0.30 -11.04
C ILE A 344 -4.56 -0.68 -11.48
N PRO A 345 -4.61 -1.05 -12.77
CA PRO A 345 -5.64 -1.95 -13.29
C PRO A 345 -5.55 -3.35 -12.71
N VAL A 346 -4.33 -3.76 -12.35
CA VAL A 346 -3.98 -5.05 -11.74
C VAL A 346 -2.91 -4.80 -10.69
N TYR A 347 -3.02 -5.45 -9.54
CA TYR A 347 -2.01 -5.43 -8.50
C TYR A 347 -1.46 -6.85 -8.25
N ALA A 348 -0.54 -7.00 -7.32
CA ALA A 348 0.13 -8.27 -7.02
C ALA A 348 0.90 -8.83 -8.23
N LYS A 349 1.68 -7.98 -8.90
CA LYS A 349 2.59 -8.41 -9.97
C LYS A 349 3.68 -9.38 -9.47
N VAL A 350 3.88 -9.44 -8.16
CA VAL A 350 4.43 -10.57 -7.42
C VAL A 350 3.32 -11.07 -6.49
N ALA A 351 3.15 -12.38 -6.42
CA ALA A 351 2.03 -13.00 -5.72
C ALA A 351 1.90 -12.50 -4.26
N THR A 352 0.70 -12.07 -3.89
CA THR A 352 0.36 -11.59 -2.56
C THR A 352 -0.57 -12.56 -1.84
N GLU A 353 -0.54 -12.53 -0.51
CA GLU A 353 -1.43 -13.37 0.29
C GLU A 353 -2.86 -12.83 0.25
N THR A 354 -3.81 -13.69 -0.10
CA THR A 354 -5.24 -13.41 -0.18
C THR A 354 -6.03 -14.05 0.95
N TYR A 355 -5.52 -15.17 1.49
CA TYR A 355 -6.13 -15.89 2.60
C TYR A 355 -5.06 -16.45 3.53
N ARG A 356 -5.37 -16.53 4.85
CA ARG A 356 -4.54 -17.20 5.87
C ARG A 356 -5.42 -17.96 6.84
N ASP A 357 -4.99 -19.19 7.17
CA ASP A 357 -5.69 -20.02 8.16
C ASP A 357 -4.73 -20.48 9.25
N TRP A 358 -4.90 -19.95 10.45
CA TRP A 358 -4.08 -20.31 11.60
C TRP A 358 -4.42 -21.67 12.19
N ARG A 359 -5.54 -22.28 11.76
CA ARG A 359 -5.93 -23.63 12.21
C ARG A 359 -5.08 -24.73 11.59
N ASN A 360 -4.43 -24.45 10.46
CA ASN A 360 -3.70 -25.42 9.67
C ASN A 360 -2.28 -24.92 9.38
N HIS A 361 -1.36 -25.86 9.23
CA HIS A 361 -0.03 -25.62 8.66
C HIS A 361 -0.08 -25.46 7.14
N HIS A 362 1.04 -25.01 6.57
CA HIS A 362 1.16 -24.76 5.14
C HIS A 362 0.89 -25.99 4.25
N ASP A 363 1.08 -27.20 4.79
CA ASP A 363 0.78 -28.47 4.13
C ASP A 363 -0.68 -28.93 4.29
N GLY A 364 -1.51 -28.12 4.96
CA GLY A 364 -2.92 -28.41 5.24
C GLY A 364 -3.16 -29.28 6.47
N SER A 365 -2.10 -29.72 7.17
CA SER A 365 -2.26 -30.50 8.41
C SER A 365 -2.81 -29.64 9.54
N PRO A 366 -3.65 -30.21 10.46
CA PRO A 366 -4.17 -29.46 11.60
C PRO A 366 -3.06 -28.99 12.55
N ALA A 367 -3.12 -27.73 12.93
CA ALA A 367 -2.12 -27.09 13.80
C ALA A 367 -2.38 -27.29 15.30
N ASP A 368 -3.46 -27.95 15.68
CA ASP A 368 -3.80 -28.31 17.07
C ASP A 368 -3.19 -29.64 17.53
N ALA A 369 -2.68 -30.44 16.59
CA ALA A 369 -1.92 -31.64 16.91
C ALA A 369 -0.48 -31.29 17.35
N SER A 370 0.26 -32.27 17.87
CA SER A 370 1.71 -32.12 18.09
C SER A 370 2.39 -31.93 16.75
N ALA A 371 2.79 -30.69 16.45
CA ALA A 371 3.29 -30.28 15.14
C ALA A 371 4.72 -29.75 15.26
N LEU A 372 5.43 -29.77 14.14
CA LEU A 372 6.70 -29.06 14.00
C LEU A 372 6.44 -27.57 13.68
N PRO A 373 7.36 -26.68 14.06
CA PRO A 373 7.26 -25.27 13.68
C PRO A 373 7.07 -25.10 12.18
N GLY A 374 6.24 -24.15 11.77
CA GLY A 374 5.97 -23.92 10.36
C GLY A 374 5.08 -22.70 10.12
N HIS A 375 4.84 -22.39 8.85
CA HIS A 375 3.91 -21.34 8.48
C HIS A 375 2.45 -21.80 8.53
N PRO A 376 1.50 -20.92 8.85
CA PRO A 376 0.09 -21.23 8.69
C PRO A 376 -0.24 -21.47 7.21
N TYR A 377 -1.32 -22.18 6.97
CA TYR A 377 -1.85 -22.31 5.62
C TYR A 377 -2.13 -20.92 5.03
N SER A 378 -1.74 -20.70 3.80
CA SER A 378 -2.00 -19.43 3.12
C SER A 378 -2.16 -19.63 1.62
N GLU A 379 -3.05 -18.85 1.04
CA GLU A 379 -3.21 -18.74 -0.41
C GLU A 379 -2.56 -17.46 -0.89
N LYS A 380 -1.81 -17.57 -1.98
CA LYS A 380 -1.18 -16.43 -2.64
C LYS A 380 -1.58 -16.41 -4.10
N MET A 381 -1.91 -15.22 -4.58
CA MET A 381 -2.32 -15.01 -5.97
C MET A 381 -1.59 -13.80 -6.55
N ALA A 382 -1.34 -13.85 -7.85
CA ALA A 382 -0.78 -12.76 -8.63
C ALA A 382 -1.82 -12.17 -9.58
N ASP A 383 -1.52 -11.02 -10.13
CA ASP A 383 -2.28 -10.35 -11.19
C ASP A 383 -3.78 -10.16 -10.84
N LEU A 384 -4.03 -9.68 -9.64
CA LEU A 384 -5.36 -9.54 -9.09
C LEU A 384 -6.01 -8.21 -9.51
N ILE A 385 -7.31 -8.26 -9.76
CA ILE A 385 -8.16 -7.08 -9.87
C ILE A 385 -8.36 -6.51 -8.46
N PRO A 386 -8.15 -5.18 -8.25
CA PRO A 386 -8.42 -4.55 -6.96
C PRO A 386 -9.87 -4.68 -6.50
N ALA A 387 -10.08 -4.72 -5.19
CA ALA A 387 -11.38 -4.46 -4.60
C ALA A 387 -11.62 -2.94 -4.57
N TYR A 388 -12.75 -2.49 -5.10
CA TYR A 388 -13.05 -1.07 -5.18
C TYR A 388 -14.04 -0.66 -4.09
N ARG A 389 -13.74 0.48 -3.40
CA ARG A 389 -14.62 1.09 -2.40
C ARG A 389 -14.54 2.61 -2.52
N PHE A 390 -15.63 3.29 -2.22
CA PHE A 390 -15.55 4.72 -1.97
C PHE A 390 -14.78 4.97 -0.68
N TRP A 391 -13.85 5.90 -0.69
CA TRP A 391 -12.99 6.19 0.43
C TRP A 391 -12.79 7.69 0.62
N ASN A 392 -13.17 8.19 1.80
CA ASN A 392 -13.01 9.58 2.20
C ASN A 392 -11.70 9.82 2.98
N ARG A 393 -10.73 8.90 2.85
CA ARG A 393 -9.44 8.88 3.54
C ARG A 393 -9.52 8.49 5.02
N LYS A 394 -10.70 8.23 5.56
CA LYS A 394 -10.89 7.70 6.91
C LYS A 394 -11.02 6.18 6.89
N SER A 395 -10.69 5.56 8.01
CA SER A 395 -10.85 4.12 8.20
C SER A 395 -11.30 3.79 9.62
N ASP A 396 -12.01 2.68 9.71
CA ASP A 396 -12.27 2.01 10.97
C ASP A 396 -11.30 0.84 11.11
N ASN A 397 -10.62 0.75 12.24
CA ASN A 397 -9.61 -0.28 12.48
C ASN A 397 -9.87 -0.93 13.84
N THR A 398 -9.94 -2.25 13.89
CA THR A 398 -10.10 -2.99 15.13
C THR A 398 -8.82 -2.91 15.96
N LEU A 399 -8.94 -2.51 17.21
CA LEU A 399 -7.87 -2.50 18.18
C LEU A 399 -7.98 -3.75 19.08
N LEU A 400 -6.89 -4.19 19.68
CA LEU A 400 -6.85 -5.42 20.47
C LEU A 400 -7.86 -5.42 21.63
N GLY A 401 -8.18 -4.25 22.18
CA GLY A 401 -9.16 -4.08 23.25
C GLY A 401 -10.60 -3.95 22.76
N ASP A 402 -10.84 -3.86 21.48
CA ASP A 402 -12.18 -3.65 20.94
C ASP A 402 -13.00 -4.95 20.95
N ASN A 403 -14.30 -4.82 21.17
CA ASN A 403 -15.25 -5.86 20.83
C ASN A 403 -15.38 -5.88 19.30
N ALA A 404 -14.86 -6.92 18.65
CA ALA A 404 -14.84 -7.02 17.20
C ALA A 404 -16.23 -7.19 16.55
N SER A 405 -17.27 -7.53 17.33
CA SER A 405 -18.65 -7.58 16.82
C SER A 405 -19.19 -6.20 16.41
N ARG A 406 -18.54 -5.13 16.87
CA ARG A 406 -18.85 -3.75 16.50
C ARG A 406 -18.89 -3.51 14.99
N THR A 407 -18.04 -4.21 14.25
CA THR A 407 -17.89 -4.06 12.81
C THR A 407 -18.25 -5.35 12.04
N TYR A 408 -18.82 -6.34 12.74
CA TYR A 408 -19.21 -7.61 12.09
C TYR A 408 -20.10 -7.36 10.89
N ASN A 409 -19.73 -7.95 9.76
CA ASN A 409 -20.51 -7.91 8.54
C ASN A 409 -21.30 -9.21 8.37
N GLY A 410 -22.60 -9.13 8.58
CA GLY A 410 -23.50 -10.29 8.47
C GLY A 410 -23.76 -10.77 7.04
N GLU A 411 -23.43 -9.97 6.01
CA GLU A 411 -23.61 -10.39 4.61
C GLU A 411 -22.48 -11.29 4.14
N THR A 412 -21.25 -10.99 4.57
CA THR A 412 -20.05 -11.75 4.22
C THR A 412 -19.60 -12.71 5.32
N ASP A 413 -20.25 -12.68 6.48
CA ASP A 413 -19.84 -13.40 7.70
C ASP A 413 -18.38 -13.10 8.08
N THR A 414 -17.97 -11.83 7.98
CA THR A 414 -16.62 -11.40 8.27
C THR A 414 -16.55 -10.46 9.47
N TRP A 415 -15.37 -10.45 10.10
CA TRP A 415 -14.99 -9.61 11.23
C TRP A 415 -13.87 -8.66 10.82
N PRO A 416 -14.20 -7.45 10.32
CA PRO A 416 -13.22 -6.53 9.76
C PRO A 416 -12.15 -6.09 10.75
N THR A 417 -10.89 -6.14 10.32
CA THR A 417 -9.76 -5.59 11.07
C THR A 417 -9.36 -4.20 10.60
N SER A 418 -9.57 -3.89 9.34
CA SER A 418 -9.36 -2.55 8.77
C SER A 418 -10.30 -2.34 7.59
N THR A 419 -11.10 -1.27 7.64
CA THR A 419 -12.10 -0.97 6.61
C THR A 419 -12.03 0.50 6.20
N PRO A 420 -11.96 0.79 4.89
CA PRO A 420 -12.09 2.15 4.38
C PRO A 420 -13.51 2.66 4.58
N LEU A 421 -13.65 3.93 4.94
CA LEU A 421 -14.94 4.61 5.09
C LEU A 421 -15.15 5.62 3.97
N GLY A 422 -16.38 5.97 3.74
CA GLY A 422 -16.79 6.95 2.74
C GLY A 422 -17.81 6.37 1.78
N ASP A 423 -18.49 7.27 1.12
CA ASP A 423 -19.44 6.96 0.05
C ASP A 423 -19.21 7.88 -1.16
N VAL A 424 -20.14 7.92 -2.10
CA VAL A 424 -20.01 8.77 -3.29
C VAL A 424 -20.07 10.25 -2.98
N THR A 425 -20.62 10.66 -1.85
CA THR A 425 -20.80 12.08 -1.50
C THR A 425 -19.53 12.68 -0.90
N ASP A 426 -18.78 11.91 -0.14
CA ASP A 426 -17.62 12.39 0.62
C ASP A 426 -16.29 11.72 0.25
N GLY A 427 -16.31 10.66 -0.57
CA GLY A 427 -15.15 9.87 -0.93
C GLY A 427 -14.91 9.77 -2.43
N LYS A 428 -13.75 9.21 -2.79
CA LYS A 428 -13.41 8.80 -4.15
C LYS A 428 -13.41 7.29 -4.26
N LEU A 429 -13.83 6.78 -5.41
CA LEU A 429 -13.65 5.36 -5.72
C LEU A 429 -12.15 5.04 -5.73
N TYR A 430 -11.72 4.08 -4.93
CA TYR A 430 -10.33 3.77 -4.67
C TYR A 430 -10.05 2.26 -4.75
N PRO A 431 -8.90 1.82 -5.28
CA PRO A 431 -8.54 0.42 -5.34
C PRO A 431 -7.90 -0.03 -4.03
N PHE A 432 -8.28 -1.22 -3.57
CA PHE A 432 -7.73 -1.85 -2.38
C PHE A 432 -7.29 -3.29 -2.66
N LYS A 433 -6.26 -3.73 -1.96
CA LYS A 433 -6.06 -5.14 -1.70
C LYS A 433 -7.12 -5.59 -0.70
N TYR A 434 -7.81 -6.68 -0.98
CA TYR A 434 -8.69 -7.37 -0.05
C TYR A 434 -8.09 -8.70 0.38
N LYS A 435 -8.16 -9.00 1.67
CA LYS A 435 -7.62 -10.22 2.26
C LYS A 435 -8.50 -10.72 3.37
N THR A 436 -8.61 -12.05 3.50
CA THR A 436 -9.29 -12.72 4.62
C THR A 436 -8.34 -13.59 5.44
N ALA A 437 -8.72 -13.87 6.69
CA ALA A 437 -8.00 -14.82 7.54
C ALA A 437 -8.91 -15.47 8.58
N MET A 438 -8.67 -16.75 8.88
CA MET A 438 -9.25 -17.42 10.05
C MET A 438 -8.42 -17.08 11.29
N GLN A 439 -9.03 -16.35 12.21
CA GLN A 439 -8.37 -15.88 13.43
C GLN A 439 -9.23 -16.20 14.67
N PRO A 440 -8.60 -16.44 15.84
CA PRO A 440 -9.34 -16.75 17.07
C PRO A 440 -9.86 -15.46 17.74
N LYS A 441 -11.06 -15.53 18.32
CA LYS A 441 -11.62 -14.51 19.22
C LYS A 441 -12.13 -15.13 20.52
N THR A 442 -12.11 -14.37 21.59
CA THR A 442 -12.74 -14.77 22.87
C THR A 442 -14.27 -14.90 22.71
N ARG A 443 -14.89 -15.85 23.41
CA ARG A 443 -16.35 -15.96 23.50
C ARG A 443 -16.96 -14.93 24.43
N ALA A 444 -16.26 -14.62 25.50
CA ALA A 444 -16.78 -13.77 26.56
C ALA A 444 -17.11 -12.35 26.09
N ASP A 445 -16.25 -11.75 25.27
CA ASP A 445 -16.35 -10.34 24.90
C ASP A 445 -15.97 -10.03 23.44
N ASN A 446 -15.86 -11.08 22.61
CA ASN A 446 -15.59 -10.99 21.16
C ASN A 446 -14.30 -10.21 20.81
N ARG A 447 -13.23 -10.35 21.60
CA ARG A 447 -11.92 -9.73 21.27
C ARG A 447 -11.08 -10.69 20.46
N LEU A 448 -10.43 -10.19 19.42
CA LEU A 448 -9.45 -10.97 18.65
C LEU A 448 -8.25 -11.29 19.54
N ILE A 449 -7.81 -12.55 19.51
CA ILE A 449 -6.73 -13.04 20.38
C ILE A 449 -5.39 -12.85 19.67
N ALA A 450 -4.47 -12.13 20.31
CA ALA A 450 -3.10 -11.96 19.84
C ALA A 450 -2.28 -13.23 20.06
N LEU A 451 -2.53 -14.29 19.28
CA LEU A 451 -1.81 -15.55 19.41
C LEU A 451 -0.29 -15.36 19.29
N ASN A 452 0.49 -16.14 20.01
CA ASN A 452 1.96 -16.06 19.96
C ASN A 452 2.49 -16.68 18.67
N THR A 453 2.76 -15.81 17.68
CA THR A 453 3.23 -16.25 16.37
C THR A 453 4.64 -16.83 16.40
N PHE A 454 5.50 -16.43 17.35
CA PHE A 454 6.82 -17.06 17.53
C PHE A 454 6.69 -18.51 17.98
N GLU A 455 5.78 -18.79 18.93
CA GLU A 455 5.46 -20.15 19.38
C GLU A 455 5.04 -21.02 18.20
N TYR A 456 4.14 -20.49 17.38
CA TYR A 456 3.64 -21.19 16.20
C TYR A 456 4.72 -21.38 15.11
N LEU A 457 5.43 -20.32 14.75
CA LEU A 457 6.35 -20.31 13.61
C LEU A 457 7.71 -20.94 13.92
N LYS A 458 8.16 -20.94 15.17
CA LYS A 458 9.56 -21.20 15.55
C LYS A 458 9.74 -22.17 16.72
N ALA A 459 8.71 -22.43 17.51
CA ALA A 459 8.79 -23.30 18.69
C ALA A 459 8.02 -24.61 18.49
N SER A 460 6.81 -24.73 19.02
CA SER A 460 6.07 -26.01 18.97
C SER A 460 5.27 -26.22 17.67
N GLY A 461 4.92 -25.15 16.96
CA GLY A 461 3.98 -25.23 15.84
C GLY A 461 2.52 -25.46 16.27
N ASN A 462 2.24 -25.52 17.57
CA ASN A 462 0.91 -25.85 18.08
C ASN A 462 0.07 -24.59 18.29
N VAL A 463 -1.05 -24.48 17.60
CA VAL A 463 -1.92 -23.31 17.63
C VAL A 463 -2.60 -23.12 18.99
N ASN A 464 -2.98 -24.20 19.69
CA ASN A 464 -3.60 -24.11 21.02
C ASN A 464 -2.62 -23.54 22.05
N THR A 465 -1.33 -23.94 21.98
CA THR A 465 -0.28 -23.38 22.81
C THR A 465 -0.06 -21.90 22.50
N ALA A 466 -0.02 -21.53 21.22
CA ALA A 466 0.13 -20.15 20.78
C ALA A 466 -1.05 -19.27 21.21
N ILE A 467 -2.29 -19.78 21.15
CA ILE A 467 -3.49 -19.09 21.64
C ILE A 467 -3.45 -18.92 23.16
N ALA A 468 -3.13 -19.98 23.91
CA ALA A 468 -3.05 -19.91 25.37
C ALA A 468 -2.03 -18.86 25.86
N GLN A 469 -0.87 -18.77 25.19
CA GLN A 469 0.13 -17.73 25.46
C GLN A 469 -0.38 -16.35 25.09
N GLY A 470 -1.09 -16.21 23.97
CA GLY A 470 -1.71 -14.94 23.53
C GLY A 470 -2.79 -14.47 24.51
N LEU A 471 -3.65 -15.37 24.98
CA LEU A 471 -4.64 -15.09 26.04
C LEU A 471 -3.97 -14.57 27.31
N SER A 472 -2.90 -15.24 27.74
CA SER A 472 -2.13 -14.81 28.92
C SER A 472 -1.54 -13.41 28.73
N ALA A 473 -0.97 -13.12 27.56
CA ALA A 473 -0.43 -11.78 27.24
C ALA A 473 -1.51 -10.69 27.24
N MET A 474 -2.75 -11.05 26.92
CA MET A 474 -3.91 -10.15 26.96
C MET A 474 -4.58 -10.07 28.34
N GLY A 475 -4.08 -10.79 29.35
CA GLY A 475 -4.62 -10.81 30.70
C GLY A 475 -5.82 -11.76 30.92
N TYR A 476 -6.06 -12.69 30.00
CA TYR A 476 -7.06 -13.73 30.13
C TYR A 476 -6.48 -15.01 30.75
N PRO A 477 -7.32 -15.87 31.35
CA PRO A 477 -6.92 -17.25 31.66
C PRO A 477 -6.47 -17.99 30.40
N THR A 478 -5.44 -18.81 30.50
CA THR A 478 -4.91 -19.58 29.36
C THR A 478 -5.89 -20.61 28.78
N ASN A 479 -6.95 -20.94 29.52
CA ASN A 479 -8.04 -21.83 29.14
C ASN A 479 -9.34 -21.08 28.81
N GLU A 480 -9.28 -19.76 28.55
CA GLU A 480 -10.43 -18.99 28.08
C GLU A 480 -10.99 -19.61 26.80
N THR A 481 -12.31 -19.63 26.68
CA THR A 481 -12.97 -20.20 25.52
C THR A 481 -12.94 -19.24 24.33
N TYR A 482 -12.74 -19.77 23.14
CA TYR A 482 -12.66 -18.98 21.92
C TYR A 482 -13.40 -19.62 20.75
N ASP A 483 -13.67 -18.82 19.75
CA ASP A 483 -14.20 -19.22 18.45
C ASP A 483 -13.25 -18.80 17.33
N TRP A 484 -13.26 -19.55 16.24
CA TRP A 484 -12.63 -19.15 14.99
C TRP A 484 -13.58 -18.30 14.17
N VAL A 485 -13.11 -17.17 13.68
CA VAL A 485 -13.88 -16.23 12.87
C VAL A 485 -13.11 -15.86 11.61
N LEU A 486 -13.83 -15.62 10.53
CA LEU A 486 -13.26 -15.10 9.31
C LEU A 486 -13.10 -13.58 9.45
N THR A 487 -11.87 -13.12 9.55
CA THR A 487 -11.56 -11.68 9.51
C THR A 487 -11.27 -11.22 8.09
N ASP A 488 -11.50 -9.95 7.81
CA ASP A 488 -11.08 -9.32 6.58
C ASP A 488 -10.30 -8.02 6.82
N THR A 489 -9.58 -7.59 5.80
CA THR A 489 -8.82 -6.33 5.84
C THR A 489 -8.68 -5.76 4.44
N TYR A 490 -8.75 -4.44 4.37
CA TYR A 490 -8.46 -3.65 3.18
C TYR A 490 -7.08 -3.00 3.32
N GLY A 491 -6.22 -3.17 2.32
CA GLY A 491 -4.91 -2.53 2.23
C GLY A 491 -4.87 -1.54 1.07
N LEU A 492 -4.28 -0.37 1.29
CA LEU A 492 -4.13 0.65 0.24
C LEU A 492 -3.20 0.17 -0.87
N LEU A 493 -3.56 0.45 -2.11
CA LEU A 493 -2.73 0.27 -3.29
C LEU A 493 -2.30 1.64 -3.81
N ASN A 494 -0.99 1.92 -3.78
CA ASN A 494 -0.42 3.21 -4.18
C ASN A 494 0.78 3.06 -5.12
N HIS A 495 1.33 1.87 -5.25
CA HIS A 495 2.46 1.52 -6.11
C HIS A 495 2.03 0.53 -7.18
N GLY A 496 2.92 0.21 -8.11
CA GLY A 496 2.58 -0.63 -9.25
C GLY A 496 1.79 0.14 -10.31
N ILE A 497 2.05 1.45 -10.44
CA ILE A 497 1.41 2.31 -11.41
C ILE A 497 1.79 1.89 -12.83
N ASN A 498 0.80 1.61 -13.66
CA ASN A 498 0.99 1.25 -15.06
C ASN A 498 1.19 2.50 -15.94
N PRO A 499 1.86 2.35 -17.08
CA PRO A 499 1.89 3.40 -18.12
C PRO A 499 0.48 3.87 -18.49
N ALA A 500 0.35 5.12 -18.91
CA ALA A 500 -0.94 5.70 -19.28
C ALA A 500 -1.67 4.94 -20.42
N SER A 501 -0.91 4.25 -21.30
CA SER A 501 -1.46 3.36 -22.34
C SER A 501 -2.24 2.17 -21.78
N ASP A 502 -1.91 1.74 -20.57
CA ASP A 502 -2.44 0.54 -19.92
C ASP A 502 -3.46 0.89 -18.83
N ALA A 503 -3.78 2.17 -18.66
CA ALA A 503 -4.80 2.63 -17.74
C ALA A 503 -6.20 2.12 -18.16
N LEU A 504 -7.08 1.91 -17.18
CA LEU A 504 -8.44 1.45 -17.45
C LEU A 504 -9.19 2.38 -18.41
N SER A 505 -9.84 1.77 -19.37
CA SER A 505 -10.74 2.44 -20.31
C SER A 505 -12.15 2.63 -19.72
N CYS A 506 -12.98 3.43 -20.39
CA CYS A 506 -14.37 3.62 -19.99
C CYS A 506 -15.14 2.31 -19.85
N THR A 507 -14.89 1.36 -20.74
CA THR A 507 -15.61 0.06 -20.80
C THR A 507 -15.14 -0.93 -19.75
N ASP A 508 -13.99 -0.72 -19.14
CA ASP A 508 -13.50 -1.56 -18.05
C ASP A 508 -14.31 -1.36 -16.76
N CYS A 509 -14.92 -0.20 -16.59
CA CYS A 509 -15.81 0.10 -15.45
C CYS A 509 -17.27 0.12 -15.87
N HIS A 510 -17.59 0.73 -17.01
CA HIS A 510 -18.96 0.88 -17.51
C HIS A 510 -19.33 -0.27 -18.46
N GLY A 511 -19.67 -1.42 -17.92
CA GLY A 511 -20.11 -2.57 -18.71
C GLY A 511 -19.43 -3.89 -18.35
N ARG A 512 -18.50 -3.88 -17.42
CA ARG A 512 -17.82 -5.08 -16.92
C ARG A 512 -18.08 -5.28 -15.43
N ILE A 513 -19.10 -6.07 -15.11
CA ILE A 513 -19.44 -6.42 -13.71
C ILE A 513 -18.37 -7.33 -13.07
N ASP A 514 -17.60 -8.06 -13.88
CA ASP A 514 -16.50 -8.91 -13.41
C ASP A 514 -15.31 -8.11 -12.87
N ARG A 515 -15.18 -6.83 -13.26
CA ARG A 515 -14.17 -5.93 -12.70
C ARG A 515 -14.72 -5.06 -11.58
N MET A 516 -15.90 -4.52 -11.77
CA MET A 516 -16.50 -3.58 -10.83
C MET A 516 -18.02 -3.69 -10.88
N ASP A 517 -18.59 -4.41 -9.95
CA ASP A 517 -20.04 -4.45 -9.78
C ASP A 517 -20.50 -3.18 -9.04
N LEU A 518 -20.83 -2.16 -9.81
CA LEU A 518 -21.31 -0.89 -9.27
C LEU A 518 -22.57 -1.05 -8.42
N GLN A 519 -23.42 -2.03 -8.72
CA GLN A 519 -24.66 -2.29 -7.99
C GLN A 519 -24.43 -3.18 -6.77
N GLY A 520 -23.86 -4.37 -6.95
CA GLY A 520 -23.68 -5.35 -5.89
C GLY A 520 -22.60 -4.93 -4.89
N ASP A 521 -21.39 -4.55 -5.39
CA ASP A 521 -20.26 -4.24 -4.50
C ASP A 521 -20.29 -2.83 -3.92
N LEU A 522 -20.80 -1.86 -4.67
CA LEU A 522 -20.75 -0.44 -4.30
C LEU A 522 -22.11 0.15 -3.93
N GLY A 523 -23.18 -0.64 -4.03
CA GLY A 523 -24.52 -0.20 -3.71
C GLY A 523 -25.03 0.93 -4.61
N TYR A 524 -24.48 1.04 -5.82
CA TYR A 524 -24.83 2.08 -6.78
C TYR A 524 -26.18 1.75 -7.45
N GLN A 525 -27.21 2.48 -7.11
CA GLN A 525 -28.55 2.26 -7.69
C GLN A 525 -29.28 3.59 -7.91
N LEU A 526 -30.29 3.58 -8.75
CA LEU A 526 -31.21 4.72 -8.81
C LEU A 526 -32.02 4.81 -7.53
N LYS A 527 -32.26 6.02 -7.03
CA LYS A 527 -33.09 6.28 -5.84
C LYS A 527 -34.51 5.73 -5.99
N ALA A 528 -35.00 5.64 -7.22
CA ALA A 528 -36.28 5.06 -7.58
C ALA A 528 -36.22 4.58 -9.03
N ASP A 529 -37.35 4.07 -9.57
CA ASP A 529 -37.43 3.76 -10.99
C ASP A 529 -37.09 5.00 -11.85
N LYS A 530 -36.52 4.77 -13.03
CA LYS A 530 -36.01 5.84 -13.92
C LYS A 530 -37.09 6.92 -14.19
N SER A 531 -38.35 6.54 -14.30
CA SER A 531 -39.42 7.49 -14.58
C SER A 531 -39.70 8.41 -13.39
N THR A 532 -39.64 7.88 -12.19
CA THR A 532 -39.79 8.64 -10.95
C THR A 532 -38.62 9.60 -10.75
N VAL A 533 -37.39 9.12 -10.90
CA VAL A 533 -36.21 9.99 -10.81
C VAL A 533 -36.22 11.12 -11.83
N CYS A 534 -36.55 10.82 -13.10
CA CYS A 534 -36.63 11.85 -14.14
C CYS A 534 -37.78 12.85 -13.92
N SER A 535 -38.90 12.42 -13.34
CA SER A 535 -40.10 13.27 -13.14
C SER A 535 -39.90 14.34 -12.06
N GLN A 536 -38.89 14.21 -11.20
CA GLN A 536 -38.52 15.24 -10.21
C GLN A 536 -38.12 16.57 -10.86
N CYS A 537 -37.57 16.52 -12.07
CA CYS A 537 -37.11 17.72 -12.80
C CYS A 537 -37.78 17.86 -14.19
N HIS A 538 -38.38 16.78 -14.74
CA HIS A 538 -38.93 16.73 -16.09
C HIS A 538 -40.39 16.33 -16.10
N GLY A 539 -41.24 17.10 -16.73
CA GLY A 539 -42.69 16.77 -16.86
C GLY A 539 -43.03 15.62 -17.80
N ARG A 540 -42.06 15.01 -18.48
CA ARG A 540 -42.25 13.87 -19.40
C ARG A 540 -41.10 12.88 -19.29
N LYS A 541 -41.44 11.57 -19.40
CA LYS A 541 -40.44 10.50 -19.52
C LYS A 541 -39.58 10.70 -20.77
N GLU A 542 -38.28 10.91 -20.60
CA GLU A 542 -37.33 10.88 -21.72
C GLU A 542 -36.71 9.48 -21.83
N ASN A 543 -36.92 8.84 -22.97
CA ASN A 543 -36.41 7.50 -23.25
C ASN A 543 -35.03 7.62 -23.93
N LYS A 544 -34.04 8.24 -23.22
CA LYS A 544 -32.70 8.43 -23.74
C LYS A 544 -31.75 7.38 -23.16
N SER A 545 -30.67 7.11 -23.89
CA SER A 545 -29.63 6.18 -23.46
C SER A 545 -28.87 6.72 -22.26
N PHE A 546 -28.19 5.83 -21.55
CA PHE A 546 -27.31 6.13 -20.43
C PHE A 546 -26.33 7.27 -20.78
N ALA A 547 -25.60 7.15 -21.89
CA ALA A 547 -24.61 8.15 -22.30
C ALA A 547 -25.22 9.54 -22.50
N VAL A 548 -26.37 9.64 -23.17
CA VAL A 548 -27.04 10.92 -23.41
C VAL A 548 -27.51 11.58 -22.11
N ILE A 549 -28.01 10.79 -21.16
CA ILE A 549 -28.47 11.32 -19.87
C ILE A 549 -27.27 11.86 -19.07
N HIS A 550 -26.21 11.09 -18.96
CA HIS A 550 -25.01 11.49 -18.19
C HIS A 550 -24.26 12.66 -18.85
N ASP A 551 -24.11 12.66 -20.18
CA ASP A 551 -23.52 13.82 -20.89
C ASP A 551 -24.30 15.11 -20.56
N LYS A 552 -25.62 15.05 -20.57
CA LYS A 552 -26.44 16.25 -20.34
C LYS A 552 -26.43 16.72 -18.90
N HIS A 553 -26.54 15.82 -17.93
CA HIS A 553 -26.73 16.17 -16.52
C HIS A 553 -25.40 16.31 -15.78
N VAL A 554 -24.48 15.37 -15.97
CA VAL A 554 -23.19 15.36 -15.26
C VAL A 554 -22.19 16.27 -15.96
N ARG A 555 -21.99 16.08 -17.28
CA ARG A 555 -20.97 16.85 -18.01
C ARG A 555 -21.40 18.32 -18.22
N ASP A 556 -22.61 18.55 -18.78
CA ASP A 556 -23.02 19.89 -19.19
C ASP A 556 -23.58 20.71 -18.01
N LYS A 557 -24.37 20.09 -17.14
CA LYS A 557 -25.02 20.77 -16.00
C LYS A 557 -24.30 20.62 -14.68
N LYS A 558 -23.28 19.77 -14.61
CA LYS A 558 -22.48 19.51 -13.39
C LYS A 558 -23.30 19.02 -12.20
N TYR A 559 -24.39 18.29 -12.45
CA TYR A 559 -25.19 17.69 -11.38
C TYR A 559 -24.40 16.58 -10.70
N ASP A 560 -24.47 16.54 -9.37
CA ASP A 560 -23.88 15.48 -8.57
C ASP A 560 -24.58 14.14 -8.80
N CYS A 561 -23.84 13.06 -8.74
CA CYS A 561 -24.37 11.70 -8.93
C CYS A 561 -25.47 11.38 -7.91
N SER A 562 -25.34 11.89 -6.68
CA SER A 562 -26.30 11.69 -5.59
C SER A 562 -27.67 12.28 -5.86
N ASN A 563 -27.83 13.19 -6.84
CA ASN A 563 -29.15 13.67 -7.22
C ASN A 563 -30.06 12.56 -7.79
N CYS A 564 -29.47 11.58 -8.45
CA CYS A 564 -30.21 10.50 -9.12
C CYS A 564 -29.95 9.12 -8.51
N HIS A 565 -28.78 8.93 -7.92
CA HIS A 565 -28.34 7.65 -7.40
C HIS A 565 -28.26 7.67 -5.88
N SER A 566 -28.51 6.53 -5.26
CA SER A 566 -28.17 6.23 -3.88
C SER A 566 -26.98 5.27 -3.87
N PHE A 567 -26.24 5.34 -2.78
CA PHE A 567 -25.13 4.46 -2.51
C PHE A 567 -25.28 3.95 -1.09
N SER A 568 -25.10 2.67 -0.89
CA SER A 568 -25.14 2.08 0.44
C SER A 568 -23.91 1.22 0.65
N ARG A 569 -23.53 1.06 1.89
CA ARG A 569 -22.48 0.14 2.32
C ARG A 569 -23.06 -0.77 3.40
N PRO A 570 -23.91 -1.73 3.00
CA PRO A 570 -24.59 -2.59 3.96
C PRO A 570 -23.62 -3.41 4.82
N GLU A 571 -22.45 -3.74 4.26
CA GLU A 571 -21.36 -4.41 4.99
C GLU A 571 -20.84 -3.63 6.21
N LYS A 572 -21.19 -2.35 6.30
CA LYS A 572 -20.87 -1.48 7.42
C LYS A 572 -22.11 -1.04 8.22
N GLY A 573 -23.28 -1.51 7.87
CA GLY A 573 -24.52 -0.98 8.42
C GLY A 573 -24.76 0.50 8.06
N LEU A 574 -23.95 1.04 7.14
CA LEU A 574 -24.07 2.40 6.63
C LEU A 574 -25.08 2.39 5.48
N THR A 575 -26.34 2.45 5.80
CA THR A 575 -27.35 2.89 4.86
C THR A 575 -27.27 4.41 4.79
N MET A 576 -27.22 4.98 3.60
CA MET A 576 -27.49 6.41 3.46
C MET A 576 -28.84 6.68 4.08
N GLY A 577 -28.85 7.37 5.20
CA GLY A 577 -30.08 7.90 5.73
C GLY A 577 -30.77 8.67 4.62
N ALA A 578 -32.06 8.47 4.44
CA ALA A 578 -32.84 9.40 3.66
C ALA A 578 -32.39 10.79 4.12
N SER A 579 -31.83 11.59 3.20
CA SER A 579 -31.57 13.00 3.49
C SER A 579 -32.85 13.55 4.10
N GLY A 580 -32.79 13.87 5.39
CA GLY A 580 -33.91 14.57 5.99
C GLY A 580 -34.13 15.80 5.12
N ASP A 581 -35.35 15.96 4.68
CA ASP A 581 -35.84 17.22 4.20
C ASP A 581 -35.68 18.21 5.35
N ASP A 582 -34.56 18.91 5.35
CA ASP A 582 -34.45 20.15 6.11
C ASP A 582 -34.58 21.30 5.10
N ASP A 583 -35.64 22.03 5.26
CA ASP A 583 -36.12 23.21 4.53
C ASP A 583 -35.07 24.26 4.14
#